data_e83028f115b35df591474befe8b8bd13
#
_entry.id   e83028f115b35df591474befe8b8bd13
#
_cell.length_a   1.000
_cell.length_b   1.000
_cell.length_c   1.000
_cell.angle_alpha   90.00
_cell.angle_beta   90.00
_cell.angle_gamma   90.00
#
_symmetry.space_group_name_H-M   'P 1'
#
loop_
_entity.id
_entity.type
_entity.pdbx_description
1 polymer ?
#
loop_
_entity_poly.entity_id
_entity_poly.type
_entity_poly.pdbx_seq_one_letter_code
_entity_poly.pdbx_strand_id
1 'polypeptide(L)'
;MVPFLAATDTFAYLAVIIASRRKLLRVFQIPGLVLVPLIFLFPAVNDLGMLKVGIFFAGLLTVAQFSFWGNYLPRVYPMHLRGTGESFAANVGGRMIGTSAALVTTQLANIMPGGSPATQLAYAAAVVAALAYGIGFFSSFWLPEPAEALPE
;
A
#
# COMPACT_ATOMS: atom_id res chain seq x y z
N MET A 1 14.28 -13.31 -8.32
CA MET A 1 14.16 -13.81 -6.93
C MET A 1 15.12 -13.11 -5.97
N VAL A 2 16.41 -12.97 -6.31
CA VAL A 2 17.42 -12.28 -5.47
C VAL A 2 17.08 -10.80 -5.14
N PRO A 3 16.64 -9.92 -6.08
CA PRO A 3 16.36 -8.52 -5.76
C PRO A 3 15.17 -8.33 -4.81
N PHE A 4 14.21 -9.26 -4.80
CA PHE A 4 13.07 -9.21 -3.89
C PHE A 4 13.49 -9.51 -2.44
N LEU A 5 14.37 -10.48 -2.23
CA LEU A 5 14.93 -10.81 -0.92
C LEU A 5 15.81 -9.66 -0.39
N ALA A 6 16.64 -9.05 -1.25
CA ALA A 6 17.45 -7.90 -0.86
C ALA A 6 16.59 -6.69 -0.46
N ALA A 7 15.46 -6.48 -1.12
CA ALA A 7 14.51 -5.43 -0.74
C ALA A 7 13.87 -5.71 0.62
N THR A 8 13.42 -6.93 0.89
CA THR A 8 12.86 -7.30 2.20
C THR A 8 13.87 -7.14 3.33
N ASP A 9 15.13 -7.50 3.11
CA ASP A 9 16.20 -7.33 4.10
C ASP A 9 16.49 -5.84 4.38
N THR A 10 16.53 -5.01 3.33
CA THR A 10 16.74 -3.56 3.47
C THR A 10 15.58 -2.92 4.24
N PHE A 11 14.34 -3.32 3.96
CA PHE A 11 13.17 -2.81 4.67
C PHE A 11 13.07 -3.31 6.11
N ALA A 12 13.48 -4.56 6.37
CA ALA A 12 13.60 -5.09 7.73
C ALA A 12 14.65 -4.30 8.54
N TYR A 13 15.76 -3.96 7.92
CA TYR A 13 16.81 -3.13 8.53
C TYR A 13 16.31 -1.70 8.83
N LEU A 14 15.57 -1.08 7.90
CA LEU A 14 14.92 0.22 8.15
C LEU A 14 13.92 0.15 9.30
N ALA A 15 13.19 -0.97 9.44
CA ALA A 15 12.25 -1.17 10.53
C ALA A 15 12.93 -1.26 11.92
N VAL A 16 14.20 -1.65 11.96
CA VAL A 16 15.01 -1.65 13.19
C VAL A 16 15.51 -0.26 13.53
N ILE A 17 15.93 0.52 12.52
CA ILE A 17 16.49 1.87 12.73
C ILE A 17 15.39 2.89 13.06
N ILE A 18 14.23 2.79 12.41
CA ILE A 18 13.12 3.73 12.62
C ILE A 18 12.30 3.27 13.81
N ALA A 19 12.59 3.82 14.99
CA ALA A 19 11.91 3.47 16.24
C ALA A 19 10.39 3.74 16.20
N SER A 20 9.94 4.83 15.52
CA SER A 20 8.52 5.14 15.38
C SER A 20 7.88 4.33 14.25
N ARG A 21 6.90 3.52 14.60
CA ARG A 21 6.16 2.69 13.64
C ARG A 21 5.35 3.52 12.65
N ARG A 22 4.79 4.64 13.08
CA ARG A 22 4.07 5.58 12.20
C ARG A 22 5.01 6.21 11.17
N LYS A 23 6.22 6.58 11.58
CA LYS A 23 7.22 7.14 10.65
C LYS A 23 7.63 6.12 9.59
N LEU A 24 7.86 4.87 10.00
CA LEU A 24 8.18 3.79 9.08
C LEU A 24 7.09 3.61 8.01
N LEU A 25 5.82 3.56 8.42
CA LEU A 25 4.70 3.44 7.48
C LEU A 25 4.67 4.60 6.48
N ARG A 26 4.88 5.83 6.93
CA ARG A 26 4.88 7.03 6.07
C ARG A 26 6.04 7.06 5.09
N VAL A 27 7.19 6.51 5.43
CA VAL A 27 8.33 6.38 4.51
C VAL A 27 7.95 5.62 3.24
N PHE A 28 7.02 4.66 3.33
CA PHE A 28 6.52 3.93 2.16
C PHE A 28 5.27 4.57 1.55
N GLN A 29 4.40 5.14 2.38
CA GLN A 29 3.14 5.73 1.91
C GLN A 29 3.37 7.02 1.12
N ILE A 30 4.29 7.89 1.54
CA ILE A 30 4.53 9.18 0.84
C ILE A 30 5.04 8.96 -0.59
N PRO A 31 6.09 8.16 -0.85
CA PRO A 31 6.48 7.85 -2.22
C PRO A 31 5.38 7.14 -3.00
N GLY A 32 4.64 6.22 -2.37
CA GLY A 32 3.53 5.50 -2.99
C GLY A 32 2.39 6.42 -3.41
N LEU A 33 2.04 7.40 -2.58
CA LEU A 33 1.00 8.39 -2.87
C LEU A 33 1.30 9.22 -4.14
N VAL A 34 2.57 9.47 -4.42
CA VAL A 34 2.98 10.23 -5.61
C VAL A 34 3.25 9.29 -6.78
N LEU A 35 4.05 8.28 -6.58
CA LEU A 35 4.58 7.45 -7.67
C LEU A 35 3.49 6.56 -8.30
N VAL A 36 2.62 5.95 -7.47
CA VAL A 36 1.63 5.00 -7.99
C VAL A 36 0.60 5.68 -8.90
N PRO A 37 -0.04 6.81 -8.54
CA PRO A 37 -0.90 7.53 -9.47
C PRO A 37 -0.16 7.99 -10.74
N LEU A 38 1.09 8.47 -10.62
CA LEU A 38 1.86 8.91 -11.78
C LEU A 38 2.15 7.79 -12.77
N ILE A 39 2.38 6.56 -12.31
CA ILE A 39 2.57 5.39 -13.16
C ILE A 39 1.33 5.15 -14.04
N PHE A 40 0.15 5.29 -13.48
CA PHE A 40 -1.09 5.12 -14.23
C PHE A 40 -1.41 6.32 -15.14
N LEU A 41 -1.02 7.54 -14.77
CA LEU A 41 -1.28 8.73 -15.57
C LEU A 41 -0.39 8.81 -16.82
N PHE A 42 0.87 8.39 -16.76
CA PHE A 42 1.83 8.57 -17.84
C PHE A 42 2.25 7.27 -18.52
N PRO A 43 2.94 6.32 -17.87
CA PRO A 43 3.41 5.11 -18.52
C PRO A 43 2.27 4.22 -19.03
N ALA A 44 1.20 4.08 -18.27
CA ALA A 44 0.08 3.21 -18.64
C ALA A 44 -0.61 3.64 -19.95
N VAL A 45 -0.52 4.92 -20.28
CA VAL A 45 -1.17 5.50 -21.46
C VAL A 45 -0.22 5.54 -22.66
N ASN A 46 1.09 5.72 -22.41
CA ASN A 46 2.04 6.06 -23.47
C ASN A 46 3.08 4.98 -23.76
N ASP A 47 3.53 4.22 -22.77
CA ASP A 47 4.65 3.27 -22.91
C ASP A 47 4.48 2.04 -22.00
N LEU A 48 4.21 0.91 -22.63
CA LEU A 48 4.04 -0.36 -21.95
C LEU A 48 5.33 -0.87 -21.29
N GLY A 49 6.49 -0.55 -21.86
CA GLY A 49 7.79 -0.90 -21.27
C GLY A 49 8.04 -0.15 -19.98
N MET A 50 7.79 1.15 -19.99
CA MET A 50 7.89 2.00 -18.81
C MET A 50 6.83 1.66 -17.75
N LEU A 51 5.64 1.24 -18.17
CA LEU A 51 4.61 0.74 -17.27
C LEU A 51 5.07 -0.50 -16.48
N LYS A 52 5.75 -1.45 -17.11
CA LYS A 52 6.28 -2.65 -16.42
C LYS A 52 7.26 -2.28 -15.31
N VAL A 53 8.15 -1.32 -15.58
CA VAL A 53 9.08 -0.79 -14.57
C VAL A 53 8.32 -0.08 -13.46
N GLY A 54 7.32 0.72 -13.82
CA GLY A 54 6.45 1.41 -12.86
C GLY A 54 5.71 0.45 -11.93
N ILE A 55 5.10 -0.61 -12.49
CA ILE A 55 4.41 -1.65 -11.71
C ILE A 55 5.38 -2.35 -10.75
N PHE A 56 6.63 -2.58 -11.16
CA PHE A 56 7.64 -3.15 -10.28
C PHE A 56 7.87 -2.25 -9.05
N PHE A 57 8.04 -0.95 -9.24
CA PHE A 57 8.23 -0.02 -8.12
C PHE A 57 6.95 0.16 -7.28
N ALA A 58 5.77 0.19 -7.90
CA ALA A 58 4.50 0.23 -7.19
C ALA A 58 4.34 -1.02 -6.30
N GLY A 59 4.65 -2.20 -6.85
CA GLY A 59 4.64 -3.45 -6.11
C GLY A 59 5.65 -3.46 -4.96
N LEU A 60 6.86 -2.96 -5.19
CA LEU A 60 7.89 -2.82 -4.16
C LEU A 60 7.40 -1.98 -2.98
N LEU A 61 6.86 -0.78 -3.24
CA LEU A 61 6.35 0.13 -2.22
C LEU A 61 5.15 -0.46 -1.47
N THR A 62 4.26 -1.18 -2.17
CA THR A 62 3.09 -1.80 -1.57
C THR A 62 3.48 -2.99 -0.70
N VAL A 63 4.33 -3.88 -1.21
CA VAL A 63 4.78 -5.08 -0.48
C VAL A 63 5.64 -4.71 0.71
N ALA A 64 6.45 -3.66 0.62
CA ALA A 64 7.25 -3.17 1.73
C ALA A 64 6.40 -2.80 2.96
N GLN A 65 5.16 -2.37 2.77
CA GLN A 65 4.24 -2.07 3.87
C GLN A 65 3.83 -3.32 4.67
N PHE A 66 3.92 -4.52 4.11
CA PHE A 66 3.67 -5.76 4.86
C PHE A 66 4.68 -5.98 5.98
N SER A 67 5.93 -5.54 5.83
CA SER A 67 6.93 -5.60 6.90
C SER A 67 6.55 -4.72 8.09
N PHE A 68 5.90 -3.59 7.84
CA PHE A 68 5.31 -2.76 8.89
C PHE A 68 4.18 -3.51 9.61
N TRP A 69 3.21 -4.04 8.88
CA TRP A 69 2.04 -4.69 9.45
C TRP A 69 2.42 -5.93 10.27
N GLY A 70 3.35 -6.75 9.79
CA GLY A 70 3.85 -7.92 10.51
C GLY A 70 4.55 -7.59 11.83
N ASN A 71 5.10 -6.38 11.97
CA ASN A 71 5.73 -5.92 13.21
C ASN A 71 4.78 -5.10 14.10
N TYR A 72 3.77 -4.47 13.51
CA TYR A 72 2.84 -3.58 14.20
C TYR A 72 1.69 -4.34 14.87
N LEU A 73 1.01 -5.22 14.12
CA LEU A 73 -0.21 -5.90 14.58
C LEU A 73 0.02 -6.75 15.85
N PRO A 74 1.11 -7.53 15.97
CA PRO A 74 1.38 -8.29 17.19
C PRO A 74 1.55 -7.44 18.44
N ARG A 75 1.87 -6.16 18.28
CA ARG A 75 2.08 -5.21 19.39
C ARG A 75 0.82 -4.47 19.80
N VAL A 76 -0.21 -4.48 18.96
CA VAL A 76 -1.49 -3.82 19.23
C VAL A 76 -2.50 -4.77 19.84
N TYR A 77 -2.45 -6.06 19.47
CA TYR A 77 -3.35 -7.07 19.98
C TYR A 77 -2.78 -7.80 21.20
N PRO A 78 -3.57 -8.01 22.27
CA PRO A 78 -3.17 -8.87 23.38
C PRO A 78 -2.98 -10.32 22.91
N MET A 79 -2.17 -11.09 23.64
CA MET A 79 -1.72 -12.41 23.22
C MET A 79 -2.87 -13.35 22.79
N HIS A 80 -3.96 -13.38 23.54
CA HIS A 80 -5.10 -14.27 23.28
C HIS A 80 -5.95 -13.88 22.05
N LEU A 81 -5.83 -12.63 21.56
CA LEU A 81 -6.53 -12.15 20.36
C LEU A 81 -5.62 -11.93 19.17
N ARG A 82 -4.30 -12.09 19.34
CA ARG A 82 -3.31 -11.74 18.34
C ARG A 82 -3.57 -12.41 16.99
N GLY A 83 -3.66 -13.72 16.94
CA GLY A 83 -3.90 -14.47 15.70
C GLY A 83 -5.24 -14.12 15.04
N THR A 84 -6.30 -14.02 15.82
CA THR A 84 -7.64 -13.69 15.30
C THR A 84 -7.70 -12.22 14.85
N GLY A 85 -7.17 -11.29 15.66
CA GLY A 85 -7.18 -9.86 15.36
C GLY A 85 -6.34 -9.51 14.13
N GLU A 86 -5.14 -10.09 14.01
CA GLU A 86 -4.29 -9.93 12.84
C GLU A 86 -4.96 -10.47 11.58
N SER A 87 -5.50 -11.68 11.67
CA SER A 87 -6.21 -12.33 10.56
C SER A 87 -7.45 -11.54 10.14
N PHE A 88 -8.22 -11.02 11.10
CA PHE A 88 -9.37 -10.17 10.84
C PHE A 88 -8.94 -8.86 10.13
N ALA A 89 -7.96 -8.15 10.66
CA ALA A 89 -7.48 -6.90 10.08
C ALA A 89 -6.96 -7.10 8.64
N ALA A 90 -6.18 -8.15 8.40
CA ALA A 90 -5.64 -8.46 7.08
C ALA A 90 -6.73 -8.87 6.09
N ASN A 91 -7.67 -9.73 6.48
CA ASN A 91 -8.70 -10.24 5.58
C ASN A 91 -9.84 -9.24 5.37
N VAL A 92 -10.34 -8.60 6.41
CA VAL A 92 -11.44 -7.63 6.27
C VAL A 92 -10.91 -6.35 5.65
N GLY A 93 -9.87 -5.73 6.21
CA GLY A 93 -9.30 -4.50 5.68
C GLY A 93 -8.73 -4.68 4.28
N GLY A 94 -7.85 -5.66 4.10
CA GLY A 94 -7.17 -5.89 2.83
C GLY A 94 -8.12 -6.34 1.72
N ARG A 95 -9.00 -7.29 1.98
CA ARG A 95 -9.91 -7.82 0.95
C ARG A 95 -11.06 -6.89 0.64
N MET A 96 -11.68 -6.27 1.65
CA MET A 96 -12.78 -5.32 1.40
C MET A 96 -12.27 -4.13 0.59
N ILE A 97 -11.17 -3.52 1.00
CA ILE A 97 -10.60 -2.38 0.29
C ILE A 97 -10.09 -2.80 -1.09
N GLY A 98 -9.33 -3.90 -1.18
CA GLY A 98 -8.76 -4.37 -2.45
C GLY A 98 -9.82 -4.74 -3.48
N THR A 99 -10.86 -5.48 -3.08
CA THR A 99 -11.97 -5.86 -3.99
C THR A 99 -12.81 -4.65 -4.36
N SER A 100 -13.09 -3.78 -3.39
CA SER A 100 -13.84 -2.54 -3.64
C SER A 100 -13.08 -1.59 -4.57
N ALA A 101 -11.76 -1.50 -4.44
CA ALA A 101 -10.93 -0.69 -5.32
C ALA A 101 -11.02 -1.14 -6.79
N ALA A 102 -11.02 -2.45 -7.04
CA ALA A 102 -11.19 -2.98 -8.40
C ALA A 102 -12.57 -2.62 -8.99
N LEU A 103 -13.63 -2.78 -8.20
CA LEU A 103 -14.98 -2.41 -8.61
C LEU A 103 -15.09 -0.90 -8.87
N VAL A 104 -14.61 -0.08 -7.95
CA VAL A 104 -14.65 1.39 -8.08
C VAL A 104 -13.84 1.84 -9.30
N THR A 105 -12.67 1.25 -9.56
CA THR A 105 -11.86 1.56 -10.74
C THR A 105 -12.61 1.30 -12.03
N THR A 106 -13.26 0.15 -12.15
CA THR A 106 -14.02 -0.20 -13.37
C THR A 106 -15.24 0.68 -13.57
N GLN A 107 -15.97 1.01 -12.51
CA GLN A 107 -17.12 1.92 -12.59
C GLN A 107 -16.69 3.35 -12.91
N LEU A 108 -15.62 3.82 -12.27
CA LEU A 108 -15.10 5.17 -12.48
C LEU A 108 -14.56 5.35 -13.91
N ALA A 109 -14.00 4.29 -14.51
CA ALA A 109 -13.50 4.33 -15.88
C ALA A 109 -14.57 4.76 -16.90
N ASN A 110 -15.84 4.42 -16.65
CA ASN A 110 -16.95 4.78 -17.56
C ASN A 110 -17.21 6.29 -17.66
N ILE A 111 -16.78 7.07 -16.67
CA ILE A 111 -16.96 8.53 -16.62
C ILE A 111 -15.65 9.30 -16.76
N MET A 112 -14.51 8.60 -16.85
CA MET A 112 -13.21 9.24 -17.04
C MET A 112 -13.03 9.74 -18.47
N PRO A 113 -12.38 10.92 -18.65
CA PRO A 113 -12.01 11.38 -19.97
C PRO A 113 -10.97 10.46 -20.60
N GLY A 114 -11.07 10.20 -21.90
CA GLY A 114 -10.08 9.40 -22.63
C GLY A 114 -10.60 8.97 -24.00
N GLY A 115 -9.69 8.87 -24.96
CA GLY A 115 -10.00 8.45 -26.34
C GLY A 115 -10.11 6.93 -26.50
N SER A 116 -9.72 6.14 -25.47
CA SER A 116 -9.80 4.68 -25.48
C SER A 116 -10.19 4.13 -24.11
N PRO A 117 -10.81 2.94 -24.06
CA PRO A 117 -11.15 2.28 -22.79
C PRO A 117 -9.93 2.03 -21.89
N ALA A 118 -8.77 1.78 -22.49
CA ALA A 118 -7.52 1.59 -21.74
C ALA A 118 -7.08 2.87 -21.04
N THR A 119 -7.17 4.02 -21.71
CA THR A 119 -6.85 5.34 -21.13
C THR A 119 -7.81 5.71 -20.01
N GLN A 120 -9.10 5.48 -20.21
CA GLN A 120 -10.12 5.73 -19.17
C GLN A 120 -9.87 4.88 -17.93
N LEU A 121 -9.55 3.60 -18.11
CA LEU A 121 -9.20 2.68 -17.02
C LEU A 121 -7.92 3.13 -16.29
N ALA A 122 -6.91 3.59 -17.03
CA ALA A 122 -5.66 4.08 -16.45
C ALA A 122 -5.89 5.32 -15.57
N TYR A 123 -6.69 6.27 -16.03
CA TYR A 123 -7.03 7.46 -15.24
C TYR A 123 -7.87 7.12 -14.00
N ALA A 124 -8.84 6.20 -14.14
CA ALA A 124 -9.59 5.71 -12.99
C ALA A 124 -8.69 5.03 -11.96
N ALA A 125 -7.75 4.20 -12.42
CA ALA A 125 -6.77 3.55 -11.55
C ALA A 125 -5.87 4.56 -10.82
N ALA A 126 -5.44 5.65 -11.50
CA ALA A 126 -4.68 6.72 -10.89
C ALA A 126 -5.45 7.41 -9.74
N VAL A 127 -6.73 7.72 -9.97
CA VAL A 127 -7.60 8.33 -8.95
C VAL A 127 -7.80 7.40 -7.76
N VAL A 128 -8.11 6.12 -8.01
CA VAL A 128 -8.33 5.14 -6.95
C VAL A 128 -7.03 4.89 -6.17
N ALA A 129 -5.88 4.84 -6.83
CA ALA A 129 -4.59 4.72 -6.16
C ALA A 129 -4.31 5.94 -5.26
N ALA A 130 -4.55 7.16 -5.76
CA ALA A 130 -4.38 8.38 -4.96
C ALA A 130 -5.31 8.40 -3.73
N LEU A 131 -6.56 7.99 -3.90
CA LEU A 131 -7.52 7.87 -2.79
C LEU A 131 -7.08 6.81 -1.77
N ALA A 132 -6.69 5.62 -2.22
CA ALA A 132 -6.27 4.53 -1.32
C ALA A 132 -5.03 4.92 -0.50
N TYR A 133 -4.01 5.46 -1.15
CA TYR A 133 -2.81 5.93 -0.46
C TYR A 133 -3.08 7.15 0.41
N GLY A 134 -3.93 8.08 -0.04
CA GLY A 134 -4.33 9.25 0.73
C GLY A 134 -5.07 8.86 2.00
N ILE A 135 -6.10 8.02 1.90
CA ILE A 135 -6.83 7.49 3.06
C ILE A 135 -5.87 6.77 4.02
N GLY A 136 -4.99 5.92 3.50
CA GLY A 136 -3.97 5.24 4.30
C GLY A 136 -3.04 6.21 5.01
N PHE A 137 -2.55 7.22 4.32
CA PHE A 137 -1.68 8.25 4.90
C PHE A 137 -2.39 9.04 5.99
N PHE A 138 -3.59 9.56 5.75
CA PHE A 138 -4.34 10.28 6.78
C PHE A 138 -4.71 9.37 7.95
N SER A 139 -5.15 8.14 7.71
CA SER A 139 -5.45 7.18 8.78
C SER A 139 -4.22 6.86 9.64
N SER A 140 -3.02 6.98 9.11
CA SER A 140 -1.79 6.76 9.86
C SER A 140 -1.59 7.72 11.04
N PHE A 141 -2.29 8.86 11.06
CA PHE A 141 -2.22 9.81 12.18
C PHE A 141 -2.99 9.31 13.42
N TRP A 142 -3.99 8.48 13.24
CA TRP A 142 -4.79 7.90 14.33
C TRP A 142 -4.26 6.55 14.82
N LEU A 143 -3.28 5.95 14.15
CA LEU A 143 -2.68 4.70 14.61
C LEU A 143 -2.01 4.91 15.97
N PRO A 144 -2.29 4.10 17.00
CA PRO A 144 -1.56 4.18 18.26
C PRO A 144 -0.08 3.78 18.06
N GLU A 145 0.84 4.43 18.76
CA GLU A 145 2.21 3.91 18.86
C GLU A 145 2.22 2.78 19.88
N PRO A 146 2.55 1.55 19.49
CA PRO A 146 2.60 0.45 20.42
C PRO A 146 3.74 0.62 21.42
N ALA A 147 3.54 0.14 22.64
CA ALA A 147 4.61 0.07 23.64
C ALA A 147 5.77 -0.81 23.13
N GLU A 148 6.97 -0.58 23.66
CA GLU A 148 8.16 -1.41 23.32
C GLU A 148 7.97 -2.88 23.75
N ALA A 149 7.33 -3.08 24.90
CA ALA A 149 6.97 -4.41 25.39
C ALA A 149 5.74 -4.96 24.66
N LEU A 150 5.77 -6.26 24.36
CA LEU A 150 4.60 -6.94 23.82
C LEU A 150 3.48 -6.98 24.87
N PRO A 151 2.22 -6.68 24.52
CA PRO A 151 1.11 -6.83 25.43
C PRO A 151 0.90 -8.30 25.82
N GLU A 152 0.71 -8.55 27.09
CA GLU A 152 0.43 -9.88 27.66
C GLU A 152 -0.96 -10.38 27.25
#